data_834570a60ec87d90489189b80d6b3b80
#
_entry.id   834570a60ec87d90489189b80d6b3b80
#
_cell.length_a   1.000
_cell.length_b   1.000
_cell.length_c   1.000
_cell.angle_alpha   90.00
_cell.angle_beta   90.00
_cell.angle_gamma   90.00
#
_symmetry.space_group_name_H-M   'P 1'
#
loop_
_entity.id
_entity.type
_entity.pdbx_description
1 polymer ?
#
loop_
_entity_poly.entity_id
_entity_poly.type
_entity_poly.pdbx_seq_one_letter_code
_entity_poly.pdbx_strand_id
1 'polypeptide(L)'
;HTNDATLAHWADRPEVGDATWREHGVPVEIMIRLAEELGAEPWFNIPHLADDDFVRNFAELVHTELDPELRAWVEFSNEVWNWQFDQAHWADEQGKALWRRNPSWIQFYAGRATEVVDIWSEVYGTEAEDRLVRVIATQTGWMGLEQEILNASKWVGEERGRTAPGKHFDAYAITGYFGSHLGRGDWTEPVRTWIAESKAAAEAAADAEGLTGDARATYIEAHKYDAAVTRTYEHLAGADGPNEDIHDVEKLTKTLFTYHAGIAKEWGLDLVAYEGGTHVVASWENHEDEELNDFLMYFNYTPEMAALYKTVFDGWKAAGGDIFAAFLDVEQPSKYGSWGHLRYLGDQNPRWDALVAARDEVSSE
;
A
#
# COMPACT_ATOMS: atom_id res chain seq x y z
N HIS A 1 12.23 -2.93 -10.07
CA HIS A 1 10.88 -2.44 -10.31
C HIS A 1 9.87 -3.57 -10.28
N THR A 2 8.82 -3.40 -9.50
CA THR A 2 7.76 -4.42 -9.38
C THR A 2 6.64 -4.12 -10.37
N ASN A 3 6.17 -2.87 -10.43
CA ASN A 3 5.18 -2.45 -11.42
C ASN A 3 5.84 -2.23 -12.77
N ASP A 4 5.16 -2.64 -13.82
CA ASP A 4 5.60 -2.49 -15.24
C ASP A 4 7.00 -3.08 -15.48
N ALA A 5 7.35 -4.12 -14.71
CA ALA A 5 8.68 -4.73 -14.76
C ALA A 5 8.88 -5.47 -16.09
N THR A 6 10.07 -5.29 -16.67
CA THR A 6 10.47 -5.94 -17.93
C THR A 6 11.39 -7.14 -17.72
N LEU A 7 11.77 -7.43 -16.48
CA LEU A 7 12.66 -8.55 -16.13
C LEU A 7 11.96 -9.89 -16.31
N ALA A 8 12.54 -10.75 -17.13
CA ALA A 8 12.06 -12.10 -17.40
C ALA A 8 13.10 -13.18 -17.08
N HIS A 9 14.36 -12.93 -17.36
CA HIS A 9 15.43 -13.91 -17.23
C HIS A 9 16.46 -13.49 -16.19
N TRP A 10 16.97 -14.45 -15.42
CA TRP A 10 17.96 -14.21 -14.36
C TRP A 10 19.22 -13.47 -14.83
N ALA A 11 19.65 -13.75 -16.07
CA ALA A 11 20.83 -13.11 -16.65
C ALA A 11 20.68 -11.59 -16.90
N ASP A 12 19.43 -11.09 -16.93
CA ASP A 12 19.11 -9.68 -17.18
C ASP A 12 18.88 -8.88 -15.89
N ARG A 13 19.04 -9.53 -14.71
CA ARG A 13 18.84 -8.88 -13.43
C ARG A 13 19.86 -7.76 -13.18
N PRO A 14 19.52 -6.74 -12.37
CA PRO A 14 20.49 -5.75 -11.94
C PRO A 14 21.59 -6.40 -11.08
N GLU A 15 22.82 -5.97 -11.26
CA GLU A 15 23.98 -6.41 -10.49
C GLU A 15 24.54 -5.27 -9.63
N VAL A 16 25.21 -5.60 -8.51
CA VAL A 16 25.80 -4.62 -7.60
C VAL A 16 26.78 -3.69 -8.30
N GLY A 17 27.48 -4.18 -9.33
CA GLY A 17 28.47 -3.45 -10.12
C GLY A 17 27.90 -2.52 -11.19
N ASP A 18 26.60 -2.50 -11.41
CA ASP A 18 25.97 -1.68 -12.44
C ASP A 18 26.15 -0.19 -12.16
N ALA A 19 26.31 0.59 -13.23
CA ALA A 19 26.47 2.05 -13.11
C ALA A 19 25.23 2.75 -12.54
N THR A 20 24.06 2.15 -12.67
CA THR A 20 22.78 2.61 -12.12
C THR A 20 21.80 1.44 -11.98
N TRP A 21 20.96 1.49 -10.96
CA TRP A 21 19.89 0.51 -10.75
C TRP A 21 18.50 1.03 -11.17
N ARG A 22 18.49 2.14 -11.90
CA ARG A 22 17.25 2.84 -12.22
C ARG A 22 16.34 2.05 -13.18
N GLU A 23 16.89 1.28 -14.10
CA GLU A 23 16.12 0.60 -15.14
C GLU A 23 15.49 -0.70 -14.65
N HIS A 24 16.24 -1.50 -13.87
CA HIS A 24 15.85 -2.84 -13.46
C HIS A 24 15.63 -2.98 -11.94
N GLY A 25 15.73 -1.87 -11.20
CA GLY A 25 15.56 -1.87 -9.75
C GLY A 25 16.85 -2.18 -8.99
N VAL A 26 16.73 -2.33 -7.68
CA VAL A 26 17.84 -2.60 -6.77
C VAL A 26 18.25 -4.08 -6.87
N PRO A 27 19.56 -4.41 -6.93
CA PRO A 27 20.03 -5.80 -6.86
C PRO A 27 19.59 -6.50 -5.59
N VAL A 28 19.29 -7.80 -5.71
CA VAL A 28 18.84 -8.63 -4.57
C VAL A 28 19.85 -8.63 -3.43
N GLU A 29 21.14 -8.66 -3.75
CA GLU A 29 22.25 -8.62 -2.78
C GLU A 29 22.23 -7.34 -1.93
N ILE A 30 21.78 -6.22 -2.50
CA ILE A 30 21.62 -4.95 -1.77
C ILE A 30 20.38 -4.96 -0.88
N MET A 31 19.28 -5.57 -1.35
CA MET A 31 18.07 -5.73 -0.55
C MET A 31 18.34 -6.60 0.69
N ILE A 32 19.06 -7.72 0.50
CA ILE A 32 19.47 -8.60 1.60
C ILE A 32 20.34 -7.84 2.62
N ARG A 33 21.39 -7.15 2.16
CA ARG A 33 22.27 -6.37 3.04
C ARG A 33 21.54 -5.30 3.82
N LEU A 34 20.56 -4.63 3.21
CA LEU A 34 19.73 -3.63 3.90
C LEU A 34 18.88 -4.29 5.00
N ALA A 35 18.26 -5.42 4.71
CA ALA A 35 17.48 -6.19 5.68
C ALA A 35 18.34 -6.61 6.89
N GLU A 36 19.53 -7.12 6.64
CA GLU A 36 20.49 -7.52 7.69
C GLU A 36 20.98 -6.35 8.53
N GLU A 37 21.34 -5.21 7.91
CA GLU A 37 21.76 -4.00 8.64
C GLU A 37 20.66 -3.43 9.54
N LEU A 38 19.40 -3.59 9.14
CA LEU A 38 18.23 -3.15 9.90
C LEU A 38 17.74 -4.19 10.90
N GLY A 39 18.16 -5.46 10.78
CA GLY A 39 17.59 -6.58 11.51
C GLY A 39 16.10 -6.77 11.20
N ALA A 40 15.70 -6.54 9.95
CA ALA A 40 14.31 -6.58 9.49
C ALA A 40 14.12 -7.67 8.43
N GLU A 41 12.98 -8.34 8.47
CA GLU A 41 12.61 -9.36 7.48
C GLU A 41 12.31 -8.70 6.13
N PRO A 42 12.96 -9.10 5.02
CA PRO A 42 12.72 -8.53 3.70
C PRO A 42 11.46 -9.09 3.05
N TRP A 43 10.69 -8.24 2.36
CA TRP A 43 9.55 -8.62 1.53
C TRP A 43 9.91 -8.44 0.06
N PHE A 44 10.10 -9.56 -0.64
CA PHE A 44 10.49 -9.60 -2.04
C PHE A 44 9.28 -9.75 -2.96
N ASN A 45 9.16 -8.86 -3.94
CA ASN A 45 8.19 -8.98 -5.02
C ASN A 45 8.87 -9.53 -6.27
N ILE A 46 8.37 -10.64 -6.79
CA ILE A 46 8.90 -11.31 -7.98
C ILE A 46 8.26 -10.69 -9.24
N PRO A 47 9.05 -10.20 -10.22
CA PRO A 47 8.53 -9.60 -11.44
C PRO A 47 7.53 -10.50 -12.18
N HIS A 48 6.46 -9.93 -12.72
CA HIS A 48 5.40 -10.70 -13.37
C HIS A 48 5.86 -11.51 -14.59
N LEU A 49 6.90 -11.03 -15.30
CA LEU A 49 7.47 -11.73 -16.46
C LEU A 49 8.52 -12.79 -16.08
N ALA A 50 8.94 -12.87 -14.81
CA ALA A 50 9.98 -13.79 -14.36
C ALA A 50 9.65 -15.25 -14.73
N ASP A 51 10.58 -15.91 -15.44
CA ASP A 51 10.50 -17.33 -15.70
C ASP A 51 10.89 -18.17 -14.45
N ASP A 52 10.68 -19.47 -14.50
CA ASP A 52 10.95 -20.34 -13.36
C ASP A 52 12.43 -20.39 -12.98
N ASP A 53 13.34 -20.21 -13.94
CA ASP A 53 14.77 -20.08 -13.70
C ASP A 53 15.10 -18.82 -12.93
N PHE A 54 14.47 -17.68 -13.27
CA PHE A 54 14.61 -16.43 -12.52
C PHE A 54 14.15 -16.62 -11.07
N VAL A 55 12.94 -17.16 -10.89
CA VAL A 55 12.34 -17.40 -9.57
C VAL A 55 13.23 -18.29 -8.72
N ARG A 56 13.73 -19.38 -9.28
CA ARG A 56 14.61 -20.35 -8.58
C ARG A 56 15.95 -19.73 -8.18
N ASN A 57 16.63 -19.06 -9.10
CA ASN A 57 17.91 -18.42 -8.81
C ASN A 57 17.77 -17.31 -7.78
N PHE A 58 16.66 -16.54 -7.82
CA PHE A 58 16.37 -15.52 -6.80
C PHE A 58 16.21 -16.17 -5.42
N ALA A 59 15.41 -17.24 -5.33
CA ALA A 59 15.18 -17.95 -4.07
C ALA A 59 16.48 -18.58 -3.54
N GLU A 60 17.32 -19.19 -4.41
CA GLU A 60 18.62 -19.77 -4.04
C GLU A 60 19.59 -18.72 -3.50
N LEU A 61 19.62 -17.54 -4.10
CA LEU A 61 20.46 -16.43 -3.64
C LEU A 61 20.02 -15.95 -2.25
N VAL A 62 18.73 -15.70 -2.06
CA VAL A 62 18.16 -15.27 -0.77
C VAL A 62 18.37 -16.34 0.29
N HIS A 63 18.10 -17.61 0.00
CA HIS A 63 18.32 -18.72 0.93
C HIS A 63 19.78 -18.84 1.40
N THR A 64 20.71 -18.56 0.48
CA THR A 64 22.16 -18.69 0.73
C THR A 64 22.73 -17.50 1.50
N GLU A 65 22.28 -16.28 1.20
CA GLU A 65 22.93 -15.05 1.69
C GLU A 65 22.17 -14.39 2.85
N LEU A 66 20.84 -14.52 2.94
CA LEU A 66 20.05 -13.93 4.02
C LEU A 66 20.33 -14.62 5.35
N ASP A 67 20.57 -13.83 6.39
CA ASP A 67 20.74 -14.31 7.77
C ASP A 67 19.60 -15.31 8.12
N PRO A 68 19.93 -16.54 8.58
CA PRO A 68 18.92 -17.57 8.88
C PRO A 68 17.98 -17.20 10.03
N GLU A 69 18.25 -16.18 10.80
CA GLU A 69 17.34 -15.65 11.83
C GLU A 69 16.25 -14.74 11.24
N LEU A 70 16.39 -14.30 9.97
CA LEU A 70 15.41 -13.49 9.25
C LEU A 70 14.61 -14.37 8.28
N ARG A 71 13.28 -14.22 8.30
CA ARG A 71 12.41 -14.87 7.30
C ARG A 71 12.38 -14.05 6.03
N ALA A 72 12.31 -14.71 4.89
CA ALA A 72 12.07 -14.08 3.60
C ALA A 72 10.57 -14.08 3.30
N TRP A 73 9.99 -12.90 3.10
CA TRP A 73 8.62 -12.75 2.60
C TRP A 73 8.66 -12.74 1.08
N VAL A 74 7.80 -13.49 0.44
CA VAL A 74 7.76 -13.60 -1.02
C VAL A 74 6.35 -13.42 -1.56
N GLU A 75 6.23 -12.50 -2.51
CA GLU A 75 4.99 -12.18 -3.22
C GLU A 75 5.25 -12.19 -4.74
N PHE A 76 4.29 -12.69 -5.50
CA PHE A 76 4.34 -12.61 -6.96
C PHE A 76 3.73 -11.30 -7.47
N SER A 77 4.56 -10.48 -8.13
CA SER A 77 4.18 -9.20 -8.72
C SER A 77 3.71 -8.18 -7.68
N ASN A 78 2.86 -7.26 -8.06
CA ASN A 78 2.17 -6.28 -7.24
C ASN A 78 0.88 -5.87 -7.93
N GLU A 79 -0.22 -5.75 -7.17
CA GLU A 79 -1.49 -5.21 -7.64
C GLU A 79 -1.95 -5.68 -9.04
N VAL A 80 -1.93 -6.96 -9.31
CA VAL A 80 -2.33 -7.53 -10.63
C VAL A 80 -3.81 -7.26 -10.98
N TRP A 81 -4.59 -6.74 -10.04
CA TRP A 81 -5.94 -6.22 -10.27
C TRP A 81 -5.98 -4.75 -10.71
N ASN A 82 -4.86 -4.03 -10.63
CA ASN A 82 -4.78 -2.62 -10.97
C ASN A 82 -4.47 -2.42 -12.46
N TRP A 83 -5.50 -2.07 -13.22
CA TRP A 83 -5.42 -1.89 -14.66
C TRP A 83 -4.59 -0.67 -15.14
N GLN A 84 -3.98 0.06 -14.21
CA GLN A 84 -2.97 1.06 -14.56
C GLN A 84 -1.60 0.44 -14.86
N PHE A 85 -1.37 -0.82 -14.46
CA PHE A 85 -0.10 -1.50 -14.57
C PHE A 85 -0.09 -2.59 -15.64
N ASP A 86 1.06 -2.79 -16.29
CA ASP A 86 1.25 -3.77 -17.35
C ASP A 86 1.01 -5.21 -16.88
N GLN A 87 1.31 -5.52 -15.62
CA GLN A 87 1.10 -6.86 -15.04
C GLN A 87 -0.37 -7.30 -15.05
N ALA A 88 -1.33 -6.38 -14.92
CA ALA A 88 -2.75 -6.70 -15.00
C ALA A 88 -3.15 -7.08 -16.43
N HIS A 89 -2.67 -6.32 -17.41
CA HIS A 89 -2.89 -6.59 -18.83
C HIS A 89 -2.23 -7.90 -19.27
N TRP A 90 -0.99 -8.14 -18.82
CA TRP A 90 -0.29 -9.39 -19.07
C TRP A 90 -1.06 -10.60 -18.51
N ALA A 91 -1.50 -10.52 -17.26
CA ALA A 91 -2.28 -11.60 -16.64
C ALA A 91 -3.60 -11.89 -17.42
N ASP A 92 -4.25 -10.83 -17.94
CA ASP A 92 -5.44 -10.97 -18.77
C ASP A 92 -5.14 -11.67 -20.10
N GLU A 93 -4.04 -11.32 -20.76
CA GLU A 93 -3.59 -11.99 -21.98
C GLU A 93 -3.31 -13.47 -21.75
N GLN A 94 -2.61 -13.80 -20.65
CA GLN A 94 -2.34 -15.20 -20.28
C GLN A 94 -3.62 -15.96 -19.95
N GLY A 95 -4.53 -15.37 -19.18
CA GLY A 95 -5.83 -15.96 -18.86
C GLY A 95 -6.69 -16.20 -20.11
N LYS A 96 -6.65 -15.27 -21.09
CA LYS A 96 -7.31 -15.43 -22.40
C LYS A 96 -6.68 -16.54 -23.25
N ALA A 97 -5.35 -16.69 -23.20
CA ALA A 97 -4.66 -17.73 -23.93
C ALA A 97 -5.01 -19.12 -23.38
N LEU A 98 -5.06 -19.27 -22.05
CA LEU A 98 -5.39 -20.53 -21.39
C LEU A 98 -6.89 -20.86 -21.49
N TRP A 99 -7.77 -19.93 -21.14
CA TRP A 99 -9.20 -20.17 -20.97
C TRP A 99 -10.04 -19.40 -21.99
N ARG A 100 -9.84 -19.68 -23.25
CA ARG A 100 -10.42 -19.00 -24.43
C ARG A 100 -11.91 -18.66 -24.33
N ARG A 101 -12.74 -19.49 -23.67
CA ARG A 101 -14.19 -19.32 -23.58
C ARG A 101 -14.67 -18.56 -22.33
N ASN A 102 -13.87 -18.48 -21.32
CA ASN A 102 -14.21 -17.81 -20.06
C ASN A 102 -12.89 -17.43 -19.35
N PRO A 103 -12.16 -16.43 -19.85
CA PRO A 103 -10.89 -16.01 -19.30
C PRO A 103 -11.07 -15.43 -17.89
N SER A 104 -10.01 -15.52 -17.08
CA SER A 104 -9.93 -14.87 -15.79
C SER A 104 -8.48 -14.50 -15.49
N TRP A 105 -8.16 -13.22 -15.55
CA TRP A 105 -6.83 -12.70 -15.23
C TRP A 105 -6.45 -12.96 -13.78
N ILE A 106 -7.44 -12.82 -12.88
CA ILE A 106 -7.19 -12.93 -11.44
C ILE A 106 -6.96 -14.38 -10.98
N GLN A 107 -7.62 -15.36 -11.63
CA GLN A 107 -7.34 -16.77 -11.36
C GLN A 107 -6.02 -17.22 -12.02
N PHE A 108 -5.62 -16.59 -13.13
CA PHE A 108 -4.28 -16.77 -13.69
C PHE A 108 -3.22 -16.24 -12.73
N TYR A 109 -3.41 -15.01 -12.22
CA TYR A 109 -2.54 -14.45 -11.18
C TYR A 109 -2.37 -15.40 -10.01
N ALA A 110 -3.47 -15.88 -9.44
CA ALA A 110 -3.44 -16.77 -8.29
C ALA A 110 -2.69 -18.08 -8.57
N GLY A 111 -2.88 -18.65 -9.76
CA GLY A 111 -2.16 -19.86 -10.19
C GLY A 111 -0.66 -19.60 -10.32
N ARG A 112 -0.26 -18.51 -11.00
CA ARG A 112 1.15 -18.17 -11.16
C ARG A 112 1.81 -17.82 -9.83
N ALA A 113 1.12 -17.10 -8.95
CA ALA A 113 1.59 -16.82 -7.60
C ALA A 113 1.85 -18.12 -6.82
N THR A 114 0.97 -19.11 -6.94
CA THR A 114 1.16 -20.44 -6.32
C THR A 114 2.40 -21.12 -6.87
N GLU A 115 2.60 -21.16 -8.19
CA GLU A 115 3.78 -21.76 -8.81
C GLU A 115 5.08 -21.09 -8.33
N VAL A 116 5.09 -19.78 -8.18
CA VAL A 116 6.24 -19.02 -7.66
C VAL A 116 6.58 -19.42 -6.23
N VAL A 117 5.60 -19.45 -5.32
CA VAL A 117 5.88 -19.79 -3.91
C VAL A 117 6.18 -21.28 -3.71
N ASP A 118 5.68 -22.14 -4.59
CA ASP A 118 6.05 -23.56 -4.61
C ASP A 118 7.53 -23.74 -4.99
N ILE A 119 8.05 -23.00 -5.99
CA ILE A 119 9.49 -22.99 -6.34
C ILE A 119 10.35 -22.52 -5.15
N TRP A 120 9.93 -21.45 -4.45
CA TRP A 120 10.63 -21.01 -3.24
C TRP A 120 10.64 -22.06 -2.16
N SER A 121 9.49 -22.71 -1.93
CA SER A 121 9.36 -23.80 -0.95
C SER A 121 10.23 -25.00 -1.30
N GLU A 122 10.35 -25.35 -2.59
CA GLU A 122 11.29 -26.38 -3.06
C GLU A 122 12.75 -26.04 -2.76
N VAL A 123 13.15 -24.78 -2.98
CA VAL A 123 14.52 -24.31 -2.73
C VAL A 123 14.86 -24.37 -1.24
N TYR A 124 13.95 -23.90 -0.38
CA TYR A 124 14.14 -23.92 1.08
C TYR A 124 13.99 -25.31 1.69
N GLY A 125 13.30 -26.23 1.02
CA GLY A 125 13.13 -27.61 1.47
C GLY A 125 12.52 -27.69 2.86
N THR A 126 13.22 -28.34 3.79
CA THR A 126 12.74 -28.50 5.17
C THR A 126 12.76 -27.22 6.01
N GLU A 127 13.42 -26.17 5.55
CA GLU A 127 13.49 -24.87 6.23
C GLU A 127 12.34 -23.93 5.82
N ALA A 128 11.54 -24.31 4.82
CA ALA A 128 10.51 -23.42 4.26
C ALA A 128 9.49 -22.96 5.31
N GLU A 129 9.05 -23.83 6.22
CA GLU A 129 8.06 -23.49 7.24
C GLU A 129 8.60 -22.51 8.31
N ASP A 130 9.91 -22.48 8.54
CA ASP A 130 10.54 -21.63 9.55
C ASP A 130 11.10 -20.33 8.96
N ARG A 131 11.47 -20.32 7.65
CA ARG A 131 12.22 -19.25 7.01
C ARG A 131 11.53 -18.54 5.87
N LEU A 132 10.34 -18.98 5.45
CA LEU A 132 9.54 -18.32 4.41
C LEU A 132 8.22 -17.81 4.97
N VAL A 133 7.76 -16.69 4.41
CA VAL A 133 6.37 -16.25 4.48
C VAL A 133 5.87 -16.04 3.05
N ARG A 134 4.95 -16.90 2.62
CA ARG A 134 4.36 -16.88 1.29
C ARG A 134 3.13 -15.99 1.28
N VAL A 135 3.15 -14.96 0.45
CA VAL A 135 2.13 -13.89 0.46
C VAL A 135 1.25 -13.93 -0.78
N ILE A 136 -0.05 -13.88 -0.56
CA ILE A 136 -1.07 -13.66 -1.61
C ILE A 136 -1.85 -12.38 -1.31
N ALA A 137 -2.02 -11.51 -2.30
CA ALA A 137 -2.64 -10.21 -2.11
C ALA A 137 -3.96 -10.04 -2.86
N THR A 138 -4.79 -9.08 -2.42
CA THR A 138 -6.04 -8.69 -3.07
C THR A 138 -6.30 -7.19 -2.98
N GLN A 139 -7.24 -6.70 -3.79
CA GLN A 139 -7.71 -5.32 -3.74
C GLN A 139 -8.70 -5.14 -2.58
N THR A 140 -8.35 -4.29 -1.62
CA THR A 140 -9.06 -4.10 -0.35
C THR A 140 -10.53 -3.66 -0.51
N GLY A 141 -10.81 -2.75 -1.43
CA GLY A 141 -12.15 -2.22 -1.65
C GLY A 141 -13.04 -3.11 -2.53
N TRP A 142 -12.49 -4.13 -3.17
CA TRP A 142 -13.22 -5.04 -4.04
C TRP A 142 -13.55 -6.35 -3.33
N MET A 143 -14.46 -6.27 -2.36
CA MET A 143 -14.92 -7.45 -1.62
C MET A 143 -15.49 -8.53 -2.55
N GLY A 144 -15.03 -9.77 -2.38
CA GLY A 144 -15.36 -10.92 -3.21
C GLY A 144 -14.29 -11.28 -4.24
N LEU A 145 -13.36 -10.37 -4.60
CA LEU A 145 -12.27 -10.67 -5.51
C LEU A 145 -11.35 -11.76 -4.95
N GLU A 146 -11.12 -11.74 -3.63
CA GLU A 146 -10.32 -12.74 -2.93
C GLU A 146 -10.86 -14.15 -3.07
N GLN A 147 -12.17 -14.32 -3.27
CA GLN A 147 -12.75 -15.65 -3.50
C GLN A 147 -12.27 -16.25 -4.83
N GLU A 148 -12.13 -15.42 -5.86
CA GLU A 148 -11.58 -15.83 -7.16
C GLU A 148 -10.08 -16.12 -7.06
N ILE A 149 -9.36 -15.42 -6.18
CA ILE A 149 -7.93 -15.60 -5.95
C ILE A 149 -7.67 -16.87 -5.13
N LEU A 150 -8.24 -16.96 -3.94
CA LEU A 150 -7.92 -18.04 -2.99
C LEU A 150 -8.44 -19.39 -3.43
N ASN A 151 -9.52 -19.44 -4.22
CA ASN A 151 -10.05 -20.70 -4.76
C ASN A 151 -9.51 -21.05 -6.15
N ALA A 152 -9.32 -20.08 -7.02
CA ALA A 152 -8.86 -20.20 -8.42
C ALA A 152 -9.34 -21.47 -9.14
N SER A 153 -10.64 -21.72 -9.14
CA SER A 153 -11.26 -22.98 -9.56
C SER A 153 -10.91 -23.41 -11.00
N LYS A 154 -10.62 -22.45 -11.90
CA LYS A 154 -10.17 -22.73 -13.27
C LYS A 154 -8.76 -23.31 -13.27
N TRP A 155 -7.83 -22.65 -12.56
CA TRP A 155 -6.46 -23.13 -12.44
C TRP A 155 -6.39 -24.50 -11.73
N VAL A 156 -7.14 -24.67 -10.64
CA VAL A 156 -7.25 -25.97 -9.94
C VAL A 156 -7.81 -27.06 -10.87
N GLY A 157 -8.78 -26.70 -11.72
CA GLY A 157 -9.42 -27.66 -12.63
C GLY A 157 -8.55 -28.12 -13.81
N GLU A 158 -7.43 -27.47 -14.11
CA GLU A 158 -6.54 -27.83 -15.22
C GLU A 158 -5.72 -29.09 -14.96
N GLU A 159 -5.38 -29.34 -13.71
CA GLU A 159 -4.54 -30.48 -13.35
C GLU A 159 -5.10 -31.23 -12.15
N ARG A 160 -5.18 -32.57 -12.30
CA ARG A 160 -5.69 -33.42 -11.24
C ARG A 160 -4.73 -33.43 -10.04
N GLY A 161 -5.21 -33.01 -8.89
CA GLY A 161 -4.44 -33.03 -7.65
C GLY A 161 -3.99 -31.64 -7.20
N ARG A 162 -4.14 -30.61 -8.05
CA ARG A 162 -3.94 -29.23 -7.60
C ARG A 162 -4.90 -28.90 -6.47
N THR A 163 -4.41 -28.16 -5.48
CA THR A 163 -5.20 -27.61 -4.38
C THR A 163 -5.47 -26.13 -4.62
N ALA A 164 -6.43 -25.57 -3.89
CA ALA A 164 -6.75 -24.15 -4.00
C ALA A 164 -5.55 -23.29 -3.57
N PRO A 165 -5.25 -22.18 -4.27
CA PRO A 165 -4.11 -21.29 -3.94
C PRO A 165 -4.04 -20.91 -2.47
N GLY A 166 -5.17 -20.56 -1.82
CA GLY A 166 -5.18 -20.19 -0.41
C GLY A 166 -4.58 -21.22 0.56
N LYS A 167 -4.23 -22.43 0.10
CA LYS A 167 -3.56 -23.47 0.91
C LYS A 167 -2.04 -23.47 0.76
N HIS A 168 -1.50 -22.65 -0.12
CA HIS A 168 -0.08 -22.57 -0.41
C HIS A 168 0.60 -21.35 0.22
N PHE A 169 -0.17 -20.50 0.86
CA PHE A 169 0.29 -19.23 1.42
C PHE A 169 0.20 -19.20 2.94
N ASP A 170 0.98 -18.33 3.56
CA ASP A 170 1.01 -18.08 5.00
C ASP A 170 0.32 -16.78 5.35
N ALA A 171 0.42 -15.78 4.47
CA ALA A 171 -0.14 -14.45 4.68
C ALA A 171 -1.07 -14.02 3.53
N TYR A 172 -2.14 -13.33 3.93
CA TYR A 172 -3.12 -12.71 3.05
C TYR A 172 -3.01 -11.18 3.17
N ALA A 173 -2.63 -10.55 2.07
CA ALA A 173 -2.24 -9.15 2.05
C ALA A 173 -3.30 -8.23 1.43
N ILE A 174 -3.52 -7.07 2.07
CA ILE A 174 -4.40 -5.99 1.61
C ILE A 174 -3.68 -4.65 1.71
N THR A 175 -4.32 -3.55 1.27
CA THR A 175 -3.85 -2.18 1.53
C THR A 175 -4.58 -1.54 2.70
N GLY A 176 -3.92 -0.58 3.34
CA GLY A 176 -4.50 0.26 4.39
C GLY A 176 -4.65 1.73 3.99
N TYR A 177 -4.99 2.03 2.72
CA TYR A 177 -5.14 3.41 2.24
C TYR A 177 -6.50 4.02 2.56
N PHE A 178 -6.50 5.34 2.87
CA PHE A 178 -7.70 6.13 3.12
C PHE A 178 -7.66 7.51 2.47
N GLY A 179 -8.82 8.14 2.28
CA GLY A 179 -8.96 9.54 1.85
C GLY A 179 -8.83 9.77 0.35
N SER A 180 -8.75 8.73 -0.47
CA SER A 180 -8.53 8.84 -1.93
C SER A 180 -9.64 9.59 -2.68
N HIS A 181 -10.80 9.75 -2.11
CA HIS A 181 -11.94 10.43 -2.73
C HIS A 181 -11.83 11.96 -2.70
N LEU A 182 -11.12 12.56 -1.71
CA LEU A 182 -11.09 14.01 -1.48
C LEU A 182 -10.56 14.82 -2.68
N GLY A 183 -9.63 14.27 -3.43
CA GLY A 183 -9.01 14.93 -4.58
C GLY A 183 -9.64 14.61 -5.93
N ARG A 184 -10.80 13.94 -5.99
CA ARG A 184 -11.39 13.46 -7.25
C ARG A 184 -12.91 13.54 -7.30
N GLY A 185 -13.41 13.59 -8.52
CA GLY A 185 -14.85 13.50 -8.80
C GLY A 185 -15.67 14.54 -8.06
N ASP A 186 -16.83 14.13 -7.57
CA ASP A 186 -17.81 15.01 -6.90
C ASP A 186 -17.33 15.57 -5.56
N TRP A 187 -16.27 15.01 -4.96
CA TRP A 187 -15.72 15.49 -3.69
C TRP A 187 -14.79 16.70 -3.83
N THR A 188 -14.28 16.98 -5.01
CA THR A 188 -13.41 18.11 -5.26
C THR A 188 -14.07 19.46 -4.91
N GLU A 189 -15.33 19.67 -5.31
CA GLU A 189 -16.06 20.90 -5.01
C GLU A 189 -16.38 21.09 -3.52
N PRO A 190 -16.83 20.10 -2.75
CA PRO A 190 -16.90 20.21 -1.29
C PRO A 190 -15.57 20.64 -0.66
N VAL A 191 -14.45 20.05 -1.03
CA VAL A 191 -13.13 20.40 -0.47
C VAL A 191 -12.76 21.86 -0.82
N ARG A 192 -12.96 22.32 -2.06
CA ARG A 192 -12.77 23.71 -2.46
C ARG A 192 -13.64 24.67 -1.63
N THR A 193 -14.89 24.28 -1.37
CA THR A 193 -15.79 25.05 -0.52
C THR A 193 -15.24 25.17 0.89
N TRP A 194 -14.76 24.08 1.49
CA TRP A 194 -14.16 24.10 2.84
C TRP A 194 -12.93 25.01 2.89
N ILE A 195 -12.09 25.00 1.85
CA ILE A 195 -10.92 25.87 1.73
C ILE A 195 -11.36 27.34 1.69
N ALA A 196 -12.33 27.68 0.83
CA ALA A 196 -12.82 29.05 0.68
C ALA A 196 -13.48 29.58 1.97
N GLU A 197 -14.30 28.78 2.63
CA GLU A 197 -14.92 29.12 3.93
C GLU A 197 -13.86 29.32 5.02
N SER A 198 -12.83 28.47 5.06
CA SER A 198 -11.73 28.57 6.00
C SER A 198 -10.93 29.86 5.83
N LYS A 199 -10.63 30.25 4.59
CA LYS A 199 -9.96 31.52 4.29
C LYS A 199 -10.81 32.70 4.71
N ALA A 200 -12.09 32.70 4.39
CA ALA A 200 -13.01 33.77 4.81
C ALA A 200 -13.12 33.87 6.34
N ALA A 201 -13.09 32.75 7.05
CA ALA A 201 -13.08 32.75 8.51
C ALA A 201 -11.79 33.36 9.09
N ALA A 202 -10.63 33.03 8.51
CA ALA A 202 -9.34 33.59 8.91
C ALA A 202 -9.29 35.11 8.66
N GLU A 203 -9.82 35.59 7.53
CA GLU A 203 -9.95 37.03 7.24
C GLU A 203 -10.84 37.75 8.24
N ALA A 204 -12.02 37.19 8.53
CA ALA A 204 -12.95 37.76 9.50
C ALA A 204 -12.36 37.80 10.92
N ALA A 205 -11.61 36.77 11.30
CA ALA A 205 -10.92 36.75 12.59
C ALA A 205 -9.81 37.83 12.67
N ALA A 206 -9.00 37.99 11.62
CA ALA A 206 -7.97 39.01 11.55
C ALA A 206 -8.59 40.44 11.66
N ASP A 207 -9.73 40.66 10.99
CA ASP A 207 -10.45 41.93 11.04
C ASP A 207 -11.07 42.20 12.42
N ALA A 208 -11.59 41.17 13.08
CA ALA A 208 -12.12 41.27 14.44
C ALA A 208 -11.03 41.58 15.48
N GLU A 209 -9.81 41.12 15.28
CA GLU A 209 -8.63 41.46 16.08
C GLU A 209 -8.05 42.84 15.74
N GLY A 210 -8.59 43.53 14.73
CA GLY A 210 -8.13 44.87 14.28
C GLY A 210 -6.76 44.84 13.59
N LEU A 211 -6.34 43.68 13.05
CA LEU A 211 -5.08 43.54 12.35
C LEU A 211 -5.11 44.26 11.00
N THR A 212 -3.98 44.86 10.62
CA THR A 212 -3.82 45.56 9.34
C THR A 212 -2.44 45.33 8.73
N GLY A 213 -2.29 45.59 7.42
CA GLY A 213 -1.02 45.45 6.71
C GLY A 213 -0.40 44.05 6.85
N ASP A 214 0.90 44.01 7.09
CA ASP A 214 1.66 42.73 7.16
C ASP A 214 1.19 41.81 8.29
N ALA A 215 0.75 42.39 9.42
CA ALA A 215 0.25 41.60 10.55
C ALA A 215 -1.04 40.84 10.17
N ARG A 216 -1.96 41.47 9.43
CA ARG A 216 -3.16 40.84 8.90
C ARG A 216 -2.82 39.73 7.90
N ALA A 217 -1.92 40.01 6.96
CA ALA A 217 -1.52 39.04 5.97
C ALA A 217 -0.87 37.78 6.63
N THR A 218 0.01 37.99 7.59
CA THR A 218 0.66 36.92 8.35
C THR A 218 -0.34 36.07 9.12
N TYR A 219 -1.32 36.70 9.77
CA TYR A 219 -2.37 35.98 10.49
C TYR A 219 -3.21 35.13 9.54
N ILE A 220 -3.68 35.70 8.43
CA ILE A 220 -4.49 34.98 7.44
C ILE A 220 -3.69 33.77 6.88
N GLU A 221 -2.44 33.97 6.50
CA GLU A 221 -1.60 32.90 5.97
C GLU A 221 -1.41 31.77 6.99
N ALA A 222 -1.27 32.09 8.27
CA ALA A 222 -1.12 31.10 9.33
C ALA A 222 -2.40 30.30 9.62
N HIS A 223 -3.58 30.91 9.38
CA HIS A 223 -4.88 30.36 9.77
C HIS A 223 -5.81 30.01 8.59
N LYS A 224 -5.36 30.21 7.35
CA LYS A 224 -6.19 30.06 6.14
C LYS A 224 -6.82 28.66 5.98
N TYR A 225 -6.28 27.64 6.63
CA TYR A 225 -6.72 26.26 6.50
C TYR A 225 -7.32 25.67 7.78
N ASP A 226 -7.37 26.37 8.90
CA ASP A 226 -7.77 25.82 10.21
C ASP A 226 -9.16 25.15 10.18
N ALA A 227 -10.16 25.87 9.64
CA ALA A 227 -11.51 25.31 9.54
C ALA A 227 -11.61 24.18 8.49
N ALA A 228 -10.87 24.29 7.37
CA ALA A 228 -10.83 23.25 6.35
C ALA A 228 -10.17 21.98 6.86
N VAL A 229 -9.09 22.06 7.65
CA VAL A 229 -8.44 20.94 8.32
C VAL A 229 -9.42 20.21 9.24
N THR A 230 -10.10 20.98 10.12
CA THR A 230 -11.10 20.42 11.02
C THR A 230 -12.21 19.68 10.25
N ARG A 231 -12.76 20.30 9.21
CA ARG A 231 -13.84 19.71 8.42
C ARG A 231 -13.38 18.47 7.65
N THR A 232 -12.17 18.49 7.08
CA THR A 232 -11.58 17.33 6.39
C THR A 232 -11.35 16.17 7.35
N TYR A 233 -10.84 16.45 8.55
CA TYR A 233 -10.68 15.44 9.59
C TYR A 233 -12.00 14.81 10.00
N GLU A 234 -13.02 15.63 10.33
CA GLU A 234 -14.35 15.14 10.70
C GLU A 234 -14.95 14.26 9.61
N HIS A 235 -14.82 14.67 8.34
CA HIS A 235 -15.30 13.89 7.19
C HIS A 235 -14.59 12.54 7.10
N LEU A 236 -13.25 12.53 7.12
CA LEU A 236 -12.47 11.29 7.04
C LEU A 236 -12.66 10.38 8.27
N ALA A 237 -12.99 10.95 9.42
CA ALA A 237 -13.34 10.21 10.63
C ALA A 237 -14.76 9.63 10.60
N GLY A 238 -15.56 9.86 9.55
CA GLY A 238 -16.90 9.31 9.37
C GLY A 238 -18.04 10.17 9.93
N ALA A 239 -17.82 11.46 10.24
CA ALA A 239 -18.84 12.33 10.81
C ALA A 239 -20.07 12.55 9.91
N ASP A 240 -19.94 12.42 8.61
CA ASP A 240 -21.04 12.56 7.64
C ASP A 240 -21.93 11.31 7.54
N GLY A 241 -21.59 10.25 8.29
CA GLY A 241 -22.28 8.97 8.28
C GLY A 241 -21.79 8.04 7.17
N PRO A 242 -22.31 6.80 7.13
CA PRO A 242 -21.84 5.79 6.22
C PRO A 242 -22.13 6.17 4.76
N ASN A 243 -21.10 6.14 3.93
CA ASN A 243 -21.19 6.29 2.49
C ASN A 243 -20.36 5.18 1.82
N GLU A 244 -21.02 4.33 1.05
CA GLU A 244 -20.35 3.18 0.40
C GLU A 244 -19.35 3.60 -0.68
N ASP A 245 -19.52 4.79 -1.26
CA ASP A 245 -18.68 5.30 -2.34
C ASP A 245 -17.41 6.01 -1.86
N ILE A 246 -17.23 6.20 -0.55
CA ILE A 246 -16.06 6.88 0.01
C ILE A 246 -15.18 5.93 0.83
N HIS A 247 -13.89 6.19 0.83
CA HIS A 247 -12.89 5.47 1.62
C HIS A 247 -12.44 6.34 2.78
N ASP A 248 -13.31 6.50 3.77
CA ASP A 248 -12.97 7.12 5.05
C ASP A 248 -12.32 6.10 6.01
N VAL A 249 -11.78 6.60 7.11
CA VAL A 249 -11.10 5.79 8.10
C VAL A 249 -12.09 4.90 8.86
N GLU A 250 -13.33 5.32 9.03
CA GLU A 250 -14.36 4.51 9.68
C GLU A 250 -14.70 3.27 8.85
N LYS A 251 -14.95 3.44 7.54
CA LYS A 251 -15.21 2.33 6.62
C LYS A 251 -14.01 1.38 6.54
N LEU A 252 -12.79 1.95 6.42
CA LEU A 252 -11.57 1.14 6.36
C LEU A 252 -11.44 0.25 7.60
N THR A 253 -11.53 0.84 8.80
CA THR A 253 -11.24 0.13 10.05
C THR A 253 -12.38 -0.78 10.50
N LYS A 254 -13.65 -0.34 10.38
CA LYS A 254 -14.79 -1.10 10.91
C LYS A 254 -15.39 -2.10 9.90
N THR A 255 -15.23 -1.83 8.59
CA THR A 255 -15.83 -2.67 7.55
C THR A 255 -14.77 -3.49 6.83
N LEU A 256 -13.80 -2.84 6.17
CA LEU A 256 -12.87 -3.52 5.28
C LEU A 256 -11.88 -4.40 6.06
N PHE A 257 -11.22 -3.86 7.08
CA PHE A 257 -10.30 -4.66 7.90
C PHE A 257 -11.01 -5.84 8.56
N THR A 258 -12.22 -5.62 9.10
CA THR A 258 -13.01 -6.69 9.73
C THR A 258 -13.41 -7.76 8.72
N TYR A 259 -13.80 -7.36 7.50
CA TYR A 259 -14.14 -8.29 6.42
C TYR A 259 -12.95 -9.16 6.06
N HIS A 260 -11.80 -8.54 5.74
CA HIS A 260 -10.60 -9.27 5.34
C HIS A 260 -9.99 -10.12 6.46
N ALA A 261 -10.10 -9.68 7.71
CA ALA A 261 -9.73 -10.50 8.86
C ALA A 261 -10.58 -11.78 8.96
N GLY A 262 -11.88 -11.69 8.62
CA GLY A 262 -12.74 -12.87 8.51
C GLY A 262 -12.27 -13.85 7.45
N ILE A 263 -11.87 -13.35 6.28
CA ILE A 263 -11.32 -14.17 5.17
C ILE A 263 -9.99 -14.81 5.55
N ALA A 264 -9.05 -14.03 6.09
CA ALA A 264 -7.76 -14.55 6.56
C ALA A 264 -7.95 -15.69 7.57
N LYS A 265 -8.82 -15.50 8.55
CA LYS A 265 -9.17 -16.51 9.54
C LYS A 265 -9.82 -17.77 8.93
N GLU A 266 -10.70 -17.62 7.95
CA GLU A 266 -11.35 -18.76 7.26
C GLU A 266 -10.31 -19.64 6.58
N TRP A 267 -9.29 -19.05 5.98
CA TRP A 267 -8.22 -19.77 5.29
C TRP A 267 -7.04 -20.15 6.19
N GLY A 268 -6.98 -19.65 7.42
CA GLY A 268 -5.86 -19.88 8.35
C GLY A 268 -4.60 -19.12 7.95
N LEU A 269 -4.75 -17.93 7.37
CA LEU A 269 -3.68 -17.05 6.91
C LEU A 269 -3.54 -15.88 7.89
N ASP A 270 -2.33 -15.33 8.01
CA ASP A 270 -2.09 -14.08 8.71
C ASP A 270 -2.55 -12.90 7.84
N LEU A 271 -3.27 -11.95 8.45
CA LEU A 271 -3.69 -10.74 7.76
C LEU A 271 -2.57 -9.69 7.82
N VAL A 272 -2.08 -9.26 6.65
CA VAL A 272 -1.01 -8.27 6.55
C VAL A 272 -1.38 -7.14 5.59
N ALA A 273 -0.78 -5.95 5.77
CA ALA A 273 -0.90 -4.86 4.83
C ALA A 273 0.42 -4.65 4.09
N TYR A 274 0.43 -4.89 2.76
CA TYR A 274 1.63 -4.74 1.93
C TYR A 274 2.00 -3.27 1.72
N GLU A 275 1.02 -2.36 1.81
CA GLU A 275 1.20 -0.91 1.87
C GLU A 275 -0.04 -0.22 2.44
N GLY A 276 0.12 0.99 2.96
CA GLY A 276 -1.00 1.76 3.46
C GLY A 276 -0.60 3.10 4.04
N GLY A 277 -1.63 3.93 4.28
CA GLY A 277 -1.50 5.28 4.79
C GLY A 277 -2.44 6.26 4.11
N THR A 278 -2.07 7.52 4.12
CA THR A 278 -2.86 8.55 3.44
C THR A 278 -2.84 8.38 1.93
N HIS A 279 -4.00 8.49 1.29
CA HIS A 279 -4.16 8.68 -0.15
C HIS A 279 -4.84 10.03 -0.43
N VAL A 280 -4.63 11.00 0.46
CA VAL A 280 -5.16 12.36 0.32
C VAL A 280 -4.29 13.12 -0.69
N VAL A 281 -4.67 13.01 -1.96
CA VAL A 281 -3.97 13.59 -3.12
C VAL A 281 -4.99 13.95 -4.18
N ALA A 282 -4.72 15.01 -4.96
CA ALA A 282 -5.53 15.36 -6.11
C ALA A 282 -5.39 14.30 -7.20
N SER A 283 -6.51 13.94 -7.83
CA SER A 283 -6.46 13.12 -9.02
C SER A 283 -5.89 13.90 -10.21
N TRP A 284 -5.48 13.17 -11.18
CA TRP A 284 -4.85 13.64 -12.41
C TRP A 284 -5.57 14.82 -13.08
N GLU A 285 -6.93 14.85 -13.13
CA GLU A 285 -7.71 15.97 -13.66
C GLU A 285 -7.61 17.26 -12.84
N ASN A 286 -7.15 17.16 -11.58
CA ASN A 286 -7.02 18.26 -10.64
C ASN A 286 -5.56 18.63 -10.34
N HIS A 287 -4.58 18.04 -11.02
CA HIS A 287 -3.16 18.34 -10.78
C HIS A 287 -2.74 19.78 -11.05
N GLU A 288 -3.51 20.53 -11.85
CA GLU A 288 -3.25 21.95 -12.14
C GLU A 288 -4.04 22.89 -11.21
N ASP A 289 -4.78 22.36 -10.25
CA ASP A 289 -5.44 23.15 -9.20
C ASP A 289 -4.48 23.38 -8.04
N GLU A 290 -3.73 24.48 -8.10
CA GLU A 290 -2.70 24.81 -7.12
C GLU A 290 -3.28 24.94 -5.70
N GLU A 291 -4.45 25.57 -5.54
CA GLU A 291 -5.05 25.79 -4.22
C GLU A 291 -5.48 24.50 -3.55
N LEU A 292 -6.10 23.60 -4.32
CA LEU A 292 -6.47 22.27 -3.85
C LEU A 292 -5.23 21.46 -3.47
N ASN A 293 -4.22 21.43 -4.35
CA ASN A 293 -2.98 20.69 -4.10
C ASN A 293 -2.23 21.20 -2.87
N ASP A 294 -2.13 22.53 -2.70
CA ASP A 294 -1.49 23.15 -1.53
C ASP A 294 -2.20 22.75 -0.23
N PHE A 295 -3.52 22.77 -0.23
CA PHE A 295 -4.30 22.33 0.93
C PHE A 295 -4.12 20.85 1.23
N LEU A 296 -4.24 19.96 0.23
CA LEU A 296 -4.09 18.52 0.41
C LEU A 296 -2.66 18.17 0.90
N MET A 297 -1.62 18.81 0.35
CA MET A 297 -0.25 18.65 0.85
C MET A 297 -0.11 19.15 2.30
N TYR A 298 -0.71 20.30 2.64
CA TYR A 298 -0.68 20.83 4.00
C TYR A 298 -1.35 19.90 5.00
N PHE A 299 -2.56 19.41 4.69
CA PHE A 299 -3.35 18.53 5.54
C PHE A 299 -2.60 17.24 5.90
N ASN A 300 -1.81 16.70 4.98
CA ASN A 300 -1.07 15.46 5.18
C ASN A 300 -0.04 15.51 6.34
N TYR A 301 0.30 16.69 6.88
CA TYR A 301 1.29 16.86 7.94
C TYR A 301 0.73 17.53 9.20
N THR A 302 -0.59 17.59 9.33
CA THR A 302 -1.27 18.20 10.49
C THR A 302 -1.43 17.19 11.64
N PRO A 303 -1.69 17.67 12.87
CA PRO A 303 -2.07 16.81 14.00
C PRO A 303 -3.32 15.97 13.74
N GLU A 304 -4.26 16.48 12.94
CA GLU A 304 -5.48 15.78 12.55
C GLU A 304 -5.17 14.56 11.68
N MET A 305 -4.22 14.67 10.75
CA MET A 305 -3.74 13.53 9.97
C MET A 305 -3.10 12.48 10.90
N ALA A 306 -2.30 12.89 11.88
CA ALA A 306 -1.74 11.98 12.87
C ALA A 306 -2.83 11.23 13.66
N ALA A 307 -3.91 11.91 14.03
CA ALA A 307 -5.05 11.28 14.70
C ALA A 307 -5.77 10.25 13.80
N LEU A 308 -5.88 10.51 12.49
CA LEU A 308 -6.40 9.52 11.52
C LEU A 308 -5.49 8.30 11.43
N TYR A 309 -4.18 8.47 11.35
CA TYR A 309 -3.22 7.37 11.36
C TYR A 309 -3.33 6.51 12.62
N LYS A 310 -3.42 7.16 13.78
CA LYS A 310 -3.66 6.42 15.03
C LYS A 310 -4.92 5.58 14.96
N THR A 311 -6.01 6.13 14.44
CA THR A 311 -7.28 5.39 14.30
C THR A 311 -7.13 4.21 13.34
N VAL A 312 -6.36 4.36 12.25
CA VAL A 312 -6.09 3.27 11.30
C VAL A 312 -5.29 2.16 11.97
N PHE A 313 -4.22 2.47 12.70
CA PHE A 313 -3.40 1.47 13.39
C PHE A 313 -4.14 0.78 14.52
N ASP A 314 -4.93 1.52 15.31
CA ASP A 314 -5.81 0.94 16.34
C ASP A 314 -6.83 -0.02 15.72
N GLY A 315 -7.43 0.36 14.58
CA GLY A 315 -8.37 -0.46 13.83
C GLY A 315 -7.73 -1.71 13.23
N TRP A 316 -6.51 -1.59 12.73
CA TRP A 316 -5.70 -2.71 12.21
C TRP A 316 -5.44 -3.75 13.30
N LYS A 317 -4.92 -3.29 14.43
CA LYS A 317 -4.67 -4.13 15.63
C LYS A 317 -5.97 -4.78 16.14
N ALA A 318 -7.06 -4.02 16.22
CA ALA A 318 -8.36 -4.54 16.66
C ALA A 318 -8.93 -5.60 15.71
N ALA A 319 -8.65 -5.52 14.41
CA ALA A 319 -9.02 -6.53 13.42
C ALA A 319 -8.15 -7.80 13.51
N GLY A 320 -7.04 -7.76 14.23
CA GLY A 320 -6.06 -8.86 14.32
C GLY A 320 -5.08 -8.87 13.17
N GLY A 321 -4.84 -7.72 12.55
CA GLY A 321 -3.78 -7.56 11.53
C GLY A 321 -2.40 -7.65 12.16
N ASP A 322 -1.48 -8.30 11.47
CA ASP A 322 -0.08 -8.46 11.89
C ASP A 322 0.76 -7.28 11.35
N ILE A 323 1.54 -7.47 10.30
CA ILE A 323 2.38 -6.41 9.72
C ILE A 323 1.54 -5.37 8.97
N PHE A 324 1.87 -4.10 9.16
CA PHE A 324 1.37 -2.99 8.36
C PHE A 324 2.55 -2.22 7.75
N ALA A 325 2.83 -2.42 6.46
CA ALA A 325 3.86 -1.69 5.75
C ALA A 325 3.35 -0.27 5.42
N ALA A 326 3.86 0.72 6.13
CA ALA A 326 3.49 2.12 5.91
C ALA A 326 4.21 2.68 4.65
N PHE A 327 3.46 3.19 3.70
CA PHE A 327 3.98 3.73 2.44
C PHE A 327 4.07 5.26 2.53
N LEU A 328 5.24 5.92 2.31
CA LEU A 328 6.61 5.42 2.33
C LEU A 328 7.43 6.24 3.36
N ASP A 329 8.74 5.97 3.50
CA ASP A 329 9.59 6.59 4.52
C ASP A 329 9.89 8.09 4.25
N VAL A 330 10.64 8.43 3.21
CA VAL A 330 11.08 9.80 2.90
C VAL A 330 10.80 10.17 1.45
N GLU A 331 9.92 11.16 1.26
CA GLU A 331 9.64 11.75 -0.04
C GLU A 331 9.14 13.19 0.10
N GLN A 332 9.63 14.07 -0.75
CA GLN A 332 9.14 15.45 -0.82
C GLN A 332 7.70 15.46 -1.37
N PRO A 333 6.72 16.11 -0.69
CA PRO A 333 5.35 16.20 -1.18
C PRO A 333 5.28 16.95 -2.51
N SER A 334 4.34 16.55 -3.35
CA SER A 334 4.08 17.14 -4.65
C SER A 334 2.59 17.01 -5.01
N LYS A 335 2.20 17.57 -6.16
CA LYS A 335 0.84 17.35 -6.72
C LYS A 335 0.54 15.87 -7.03
N TYR A 336 1.55 15.01 -7.04
CA TYR A 336 1.42 13.57 -7.25
C TYR A 336 1.26 12.78 -5.95
N GLY A 337 1.29 13.45 -4.82
CA GLY A 337 1.05 12.90 -3.50
C GLY A 337 2.02 13.39 -2.43
N SER A 338 1.68 13.08 -1.19
CA SER A 338 2.47 13.33 0.00
C SER A 338 2.78 12.00 0.66
N TRP A 339 3.45 11.11 -0.07
CA TRP A 339 3.64 9.72 0.32
C TRP A 339 4.65 9.57 1.47
N GLY A 340 5.76 10.33 1.45
CA GLY A 340 6.76 10.30 2.51
C GLY A 340 6.20 10.67 3.89
N HIS A 341 6.36 9.80 4.87
CA HIS A 341 6.09 10.14 6.28
C HIS A 341 7.02 11.25 6.75
N LEU A 342 8.23 11.29 6.23
CA LEU A 342 9.15 12.42 6.33
C LEU A 342 9.27 13.10 4.96
N ARG A 343 9.23 14.44 4.94
CA ARG A 343 9.40 15.24 3.71
C ARG A 343 10.86 15.32 3.28
N TYR A 344 11.77 15.12 4.21
CA TYR A 344 13.24 15.07 4.04
C TYR A 344 13.87 14.41 5.28
N LEU A 345 15.11 13.95 5.17
CA LEU A 345 15.84 13.41 6.32
C LEU A 345 15.98 14.47 7.42
N GLY A 346 15.58 14.13 8.62
CA GLY A 346 15.56 15.06 9.77
C GLY A 346 14.30 15.90 9.88
N ASP A 347 13.28 15.65 9.07
CA ASP A 347 11.94 16.23 9.25
C ASP A 347 11.32 15.78 10.57
N GLN A 348 10.49 16.65 11.14
CA GLN A 348 9.66 16.35 12.32
C GLN A 348 8.25 16.82 12.03
N ASN A 349 7.30 15.90 12.10
CA ASN A 349 5.90 16.20 11.85
C ASN A 349 4.99 15.22 12.60
N PRO A 350 3.74 15.61 12.89
CA PRO A 350 2.79 14.79 13.66
C PRO A 350 2.51 13.41 13.06
N ARG A 351 2.50 13.27 11.72
CA ARG A 351 2.25 11.99 11.05
C ARG A 351 3.38 10.99 11.31
N TRP A 352 4.64 11.44 11.24
CA TRP A 352 5.79 10.61 11.59
C TRP A 352 5.76 10.19 13.05
N ASP A 353 5.42 11.11 13.96
CA ASP A 353 5.33 10.82 15.38
C ASP A 353 4.26 9.74 15.67
N ALA A 354 3.12 9.76 14.97
CA ALA A 354 2.08 8.75 15.08
C ALA A 354 2.56 7.36 14.61
N LEU A 355 3.33 7.29 13.52
CA LEU A 355 3.90 6.05 13.01
C LEU A 355 4.91 5.44 14.00
N VAL A 356 5.81 6.28 14.54
CA VAL A 356 6.81 5.86 15.53
C VAL A 356 6.13 5.37 16.81
N ALA A 357 5.11 6.07 17.29
CA ALA A 357 4.34 5.65 18.46
C ALA A 357 3.66 4.29 18.26
N ALA A 358 3.03 4.06 17.11
CA ALA A 358 2.40 2.77 16.79
C ALA A 358 3.42 1.62 16.76
N ARG A 359 4.61 1.84 16.13
CA ARG A 359 5.70 0.85 16.13
C ARG A 359 6.18 0.51 17.54
N ASP A 360 6.37 1.52 18.39
CA ASP A 360 6.90 1.34 19.73
C ASP A 360 5.89 0.63 20.66
N GLU A 361 4.59 0.82 20.46
CA GLU A 361 3.53 0.06 21.13
C GLU A 361 3.60 -1.45 20.81
N VAL A 362 3.78 -1.82 19.54
CA VAL A 362 3.92 -3.23 19.11
C VAL A 362 5.19 -3.85 19.70
N SER A 363 6.31 -3.12 19.71
CA SER A 363 7.59 -3.62 20.24
C SER A 363 7.60 -3.81 21.76
N SER A 364 6.62 -3.32 22.48
CA SER A 364 6.52 -3.39 23.95
C SER A 364 5.60 -4.51 24.46
N GLU A 365 4.85 -5.19 23.57
CA GLU A 365 3.99 -6.34 23.86
C GLU A 365 4.70 -7.68 23.61
#